data_c5df709a138ad4b360c655b8a698628a
#
_entry.id   c5df709a138ad4b360c655b8a698628a
#
_cell.length_a   1.000
_cell.length_b   1.000
_cell.length_c   1.000
_cell.angle_alpha   90.00
_cell.angle_beta   90.00
_cell.angle_gamma   90.00
#
_symmetry.space_group_name_H-M   'P 1'
#
loop_
_entity.id
_entity.type
_entity.pdbx_description
1 polymer ?
#
loop_
_entity_poly.entity_id
_entity_poly.type
_entity_poly.pdbx_seq_one_letter_code
_entity_poly.pdbx_strand_id
1 'polypeptide(L)'
;LPVLKSGLWEVVVQNQKEPAPPPVKVLQCVDKQTSTLMLISPFSGQEGCRAPKVRKAGGGYSVQMNCAVHGVKMVTQAQLKGDFSSRYTGSFETLIASTEIAQPPAQRFEGQWLGACKPGMKPGDLELPNRITINLKEKAVANAKHDHDHDHSAPGHKH
;
A
#
# COMPACT_ATOMS: atom_id res chain seq x y z
N LEU A 1 2.89 -1.60 -13.04
CA LEU A 1 3.35 -2.58 -12.05
C LEU A 1 3.08 -3.99 -12.53
N PRO A 2 3.85 -4.96 -12.04
CA PRO A 2 3.59 -6.36 -12.38
C PRO A 2 2.26 -6.80 -11.80
N VAL A 3 1.71 -7.88 -12.36
CA VAL A 3 0.48 -8.47 -11.85
C VAL A 3 0.85 -9.63 -10.94
N LEU A 4 0.41 -9.57 -9.68
CA LEU A 4 0.61 -10.65 -8.73
C LEU A 4 -0.21 -11.87 -9.16
N LYS A 5 0.33 -13.05 -8.93
CA LYS A 5 -0.43 -14.29 -9.13
C LYS A 5 -1.65 -14.25 -8.23
N SER A 6 -2.81 -14.60 -8.75
CA SER A 6 -4.05 -14.61 -7.98
C SER A 6 -3.99 -15.64 -6.87
N GLY A 7 -4.50 -15.28 -5.70
CA GLY A 7 -4.53 -16.16 -4.54
C GLY A 7 -4.19 -15.43 -3.26
N LEU A 8 -3.77 -16.21 -2.28
CA LEU A 8 -3.45 -15.72 -0.95
C LEU A 8 -1.96 -15.38 -0.86
N TRP A 9 -1.66 -14.16 -0.43
CA TRP A 9 -0.30 -13.71 -0.21
C TRP A 9 -0.09 -13.37 1.26
N GLU A 10 1.03 -13.81 1.81
CA GLU A 10 1.46 -13.39 3.14
C GLU A 10 2.51 -12.31 2.97
N VAL A 11 2.26 -11.15 3.56
CA VAL A 11 3.17 -10.01 3.47
C VAL A 11 3.67 -9.69 4.88
N VAL A 12 4.99 -9.65 5.04
CA VAL A 12 5.64 -9.34 6.31
C VAL A 12 6.33 -8.00 6.16
N VAL A 13 6.01 -7.05 7.02
CA VAL A 13 6.56 -5.68 7.00
C VAL A 13 7.37 -5.46 8.26
N GLN A 14 8.57 -4.90 8.12
CA GLN A 14 9.44 -4.64 9.28
C GLN A 14 10.28 -3.39 9.07
N ASN A 15 10.64 -2.74 10.17
CA ASN A 15 11.54 -1.59 10.13
C ASN A 15 12.95 -2.08 9.82
N GLN A 16 13.69 -1.31 9.04
CA GLN A 16 15.08 -1.64 8.73
C GLN A 16 16.04 -1.21 9.83
N LYS A 17 15.64 -0.26 10.66
CA LYS A 17 16.52 0.31 11.68
C LYS A 17 16.23 -0.28 13.05
N GLU A 18 17.27 -0.66 13.75
CA GLU A 18 17.18 -1.18 15.12
C GLU A 18 17.24 -0.05 16.15
N PRO A 19 16.59 -0.19 17.33
CA PRO A 19 15.70 -1.29 17.71
C PRO A 19 14.36 -1.17 16.96
N ALA A 20 13.80 -2.30 16.58
CA ALA A 20 12.57 -2.32 15.78
C ALA A 20 11.47 -3.08 16.50
N PRO A 21 10.20 -2.71 16.33
CA PRO A 21 9.10 -3.53 16.81
C PRO A 21 9.06 -4.85 16.03
N PRO A 22 8.35 -5.86 16.54
CA PRO A 22 8.22 -7.12 15.80
C PRO A 22 7.64 -6.90 14.42
N PRO A 23 8.03 -7.72 13.43
CA PRO A 23 7.45 -7.61 12.10
C PRO A 23 5.93 -7.78 12.12
N VAL A 24 5.26 -7.09 11.21
CA VAL A 24 3.80 -7.17 11.06
C VAL A 24 3.50 -8.10 9.89
N LYS A 25 2.67 -9.12 10.14
CA LYS A 25 2.27 -10.08 9.13
C LYS A 25 0.82 -9.81 8.73
N VAL A 26 0.59 -9.75 7.42
CA VAL A 26 -0.72 -9.47 6.86
C VAL A 26 -1.01 -10.50 5.77
N LEU A 27 -2.26 -10.99 5.71
CA LEU A 27 -2.68 -11.87 4.61
C LEU A 27 -3.53 -11.07 3.64
N GLN A 28 -3.29 -11.28 2.36
CA GLN A 28 -4.01 -10.56 1.30
C GLN A 28 -4.62 -11.55 0.31
N CYS A 29 -5.90 -11.35 -0.01
CA CYS A 29 -6.52 -12.10 -1.08
C CYS A 29 -6.47 -11.24 -2.34
N VAL A 30 -5.79 -11.75 -3.38
CA VAL A 30 -5.42 -10.96 -4.56
C VAL A 30 -5.97 -11.57 -5.82
N ASP A 31 -6.47 -10.73 -6.73
CA ASP A 31 -6.76 -11.11 -8.10
C ASP A 31 -6.13 -10.08 -9.03
N LYS A 32 -6.34 -10.24 -10.33
CA LYS A 32 -5.76 -9.35 -11.33
C LYS A 32 -6.18 -7.89 -11.12
N GLN A 33 -7.43 -7.67 -10.73
CA GLN A 33 -7.95 -6.31 -10.56
C GLN A 33 -7.43 -5.62 -9.30
N THR A 34 -7.12 -6.39 -8.26
CA THR A 34 -6.66 -5.84 -6.98
C THR A 34 -5.14 -5.87 -6.85
N SER A 35 -4.43 -6.38 -7.84
CA SER A 35 -2.98 -6.58 -7.76
C SER A 35 -2.21 -5.31 -7.40
N THR A 36 -2.42 -4.23 -8.14
CA THR A 36 -1.70 -2.97 -7.88
C THR A 36 -2.01 -2.45 -6.49
N LEU A 37 -3.28 -2.48 -6.10
CA LEU A 37 -3.70 -2.02 -4.79
C LEU A 37 -2.98 -2.78 -3.67
N MET A 38 -2.87 -4.10 -3.83
CA MET A 38 -2.19 -4.94 -2.85
C MET A 38 -0.69 -4.73 -2.81
N LEU A 39 -0.06 -4.55 -3.98
CA LEU A 39 1.38 -4.31 -4.05
C LEU A 39 1.78 -3.02 -3.34
N ILE A 40 0.99 -1.97 -3.48
CA ILE A 40 1.33 -0.68 -2.86
C ILE A 40 0.82 -0.55 -1.43
N SER A 41 -0.04 -1.46 -0.96
CA SER A 41 -0.67 -1.36 0.35
C SER A 41 0.32 -1.20 1.52
N PRO A 42 1.51 -1.82 1.52
CA PRO A 42 2.43 -1.63 2.63
C PRO A 42 2.90 -0.18 2.82
N PHE A 43 2.91 0.61 1.75
CA PHE A 43 3.42 1.97 1.81
C PHE A 43 2.41 3.02 1.34
N SER A 44 1.17 2.62 1.10
CA SER A 44 0.11 3.54 0.72
C SER A 44 -1.06 3.32 1.67
N GLY A 45 -1.42 4.21 2.41
CA GLY A 45 -2.54 4.08 3.31
C GLY A 45 -3.07 5.43 3.67
N GLN A 46 -2.48 6.44 3.05
CA GLN A 46 -2.78 7.82 3.37
C GLN A 46 -3.80 8.37 2.39
N GLU A 47 -4.72 9.17 2.89
CA GLU A 47 -5.56 9.97 2.03
C GLU A 47 -4.70 11.10 1.44
N GLY A 48 -5.15 11.68 0.35
CA GLY A 48 -4.45 12.81 -0.26
C GLY A 48 -3.24 12.43 -1.09
N CYS A 49 -3.13 11.15 -1.47
CA CYS A 49 -2.05 10.71 -2.35
C CYS A 49 -2.46 10.78 -3.80
N ARG A 50 -1.53 11.15 -4.67
CA ARG A 50 -1.72 11.08 -6.11
C ARG A 50 -1.43 9.67 -6.60
N ALA A 51 -1.81 9.39 -7.86
CA ALA A 51 -1.51 8.09 -8.45
C ALA A 51 -0.01 7.80 -8.41
N PRO A 52 0.39 6.56 -8.15
CA PRO A 52 1.81 6.22 -8.08
C PRO A 52 2.50 6.41 -9.42
N LYS A 53 3.75 6.88 -9.37
CA LYS A 53 4.62 6.96 -10.54
C LYS A 53 5.52 5.74 -10.52
N VAL A 54 5.47 4.95 -11.58
CA VAL A 54 6.14 3.66 -11.63
C VAL A 54 7.19 3.67 -12.74
N ARG A 55 8.37 3.13 -12.44
CA ARG A 55 9.45 2.94 -13.40
C ARG A 55 10.06 1.57 -13.23
N LYS A 56 10.46 0.95 -14.34
CA LYS A 56 11.31 -0.23 -14.27
C LYS A 56 12.74 0.23 -13.97
N ALA A 57 13.40 -0.41 -13.02
CA ALA A 57 14.74 -0.04 -12.63
C ALA A 57 15.45 -1.23 -11.99
N GLY A 58 16.67 -1.52 -12.45
CA GLY A 58 17.54 -2.50 -11.80
C GLY A 58 16.93 -3.89 -11.64
N GLY A 59 16.20 -4.37 -12.62
CA GLY A 59 15.58 -5.69 -12.55
C GLY A 59 14.30 -5.73 -11.73
N GLY A 60 13.80 -4.58 -11.31
CA GLY A 60 12.57 -4.48 -10.55
C GLY A 60 11.81 -3.23 -10.91
N TYR A 61 11.09 -2.69 -9.92
CA TYR A 61 10.26 -1.51 -10.11
C TYR A 61 10.54 -0.48 -9.02
N SER A 62 10.55 0.79 -9.43
CA SER A 62 10.64 1.91 -8.51
C SER A 62 9.29 2.62 -8.52
N VAL A 63 8.77 2.92 -7.34
CA VAL A 63 7.46 3.56 -7.20
C VAL A 63 7.61 4.81 -6.35
N GLN A 64 7.09 5.92 -6.84
CA GLN A 64 7.06 7.17 -6.07
C GLN A 64 5.62 7.57 -5.85
N MET A 65 5.28 7.89 -4.60
CA MET A 65 3.97 8.40 -4.25
C MET A 65 4.11 9.76 -3.60
N ASN A 66 3.32 10.71 -4.08
CA ASN A 66 3.29 12.06 -3.53
C ASN A 66 1.95 12.27 -2.84
N CYS A 67 2.02 12.61 -1.55
CA CYS A 67 0.84 12.75 -0.72
C CYS A 67 0.86 14.11 -0.02
N ALA A 68 -0.31 14.60 0.38
CA ALA A 68 -0.41 15.78 1.22
C ALA A 68 -1.51 15.52 2.25
N VAL A 69 -1.15 15.59 3.53
CA VAL A 69 -2.07 15.36 4.63
C VAL A 69 -2.04 16.59 5.52
N HIS A 70 -3.20 17.23 5.66
CA HIS A 70 -3.33 18.48 6.44
C HIS A 70 -2.29 19.53 6.02
N GLY A 71 -2.07 19.65 4.70
CA GLY A 71 -1.13 20.64 4.16
C GLY A 71 0.33 20.22 4.24
N VAL A 72 0.64 19.09 4.84
CA VAL A 72 2.01 18.60 4.94
C VAL A 72 2.30 17.65 3.78
N LYS A 73 3.31 17.96 2.99
CA LYS A 73 3.70 17.14 1.85
C LYS A 73 4.56 15.97 2.30
N MET A 74 4.33 14.83 1.69
CA MET A 74 5.10 13.61 1.94
C MET A 74 5.42 12.94 0.62
N VAL A 75 6.62 12.38 0.53
CA VAL A 75 7.04 11.62 -0.64
C VAL A 75 7.48 10.24 -0.18
N THR A 76 6.89 9.20 -0.73
CA THR A 76 7.29 7.82 -0.45
C THR A 76 7.99 7.27 -1.69
N GLN A 77 9.18 6.70 -1.48
CA GLN A 77 9.94 5.99 -2.51
C GLN A 77 9.98 4.52 -2.14
N ALA A 78 9.59 3.68 -3.08
CA ALA A 78 9.56 2.24 -2.86
C ALA A 78 10.28 1.52 -3.99
N GLN A 79 10.82 0.34 -3.66
CA GLN A 79 11.48 -0.56 -4.61
C GLN A 79 10.82 -1.92 -4.50
N LEU A 80 10.59 -2.57 -5.63
CA LEU A 80 9.96 -3.89 -5.68
C LEU A 80 10.78 -4.80 -6.59
N LYS A 81 11.06 -6.02 -6.14
CA LYS A 81 11.78 -7.04 -6.89
C LYS A 81 11.19 -8.41 -6.64
N GLY A 82 11.27 -9.27 -7.63
CA GLY A 82 10.82 -10.66 -7.48
C GLY A 82 10.16 -11.17 -8.75
N ASP A 83 9.58 -12.37 -8.66
CA ASP A 83 8.85 -12.96 -9.77
C ASP A 83 7.36 -12.63 -9.72
N PHE A 84 6.87 -12.15 -8.58
CA PHE A 84 5.46 -11.77 -8.37
C PHE A 84 4.47 -12.92 -8.61
N SER A 85 4.98 -14.14 -8.64
CA SER A 85 4.16 -15.34 -8.72
C SER A 85 4.41 -16.30 -7.56
N SER A 86 5.59 -16.25 -6.95
CA SER A 86 5.87 -17.03 -5.75
C SER A 86 6.37 -16.12 -4.63
N ARG A 87 7.22 -15.15 -4.93
CA ARG A 87 7.81 -14.25 -3.93
C ARG A 87 8.12 -12.89 -4.54
N TYR A 88 8.12 -11.88 -3.69
CA TYR A 88 8.70 -10.59 -4.01
C TYR A 88 9.21 -9.93 -2.75
N THR A 89 10.11 -8.99 -2.91
CA THR A 89 10.62 -8.18 -1.80
C THR A 89 10.45 -6.72 -2.17
N GLY A 90 10.38 -5.90 -1.15
CA GLY A 90 10.28 -4.47 -1.35
C GLY A 90 10.85 -3.71 -0.17
N SER A 91 11.06 -2.44 -0.40
CA SER A 91 11.47 -1.51 0.65
C SER A 91 10.83 -0.17 0.35
N PHE A 92 10.64 0.63 1.38
CA PHE A 92 10.15 1.99 1.16
C PHE A 92 10.62 2.92 2.25
N GLU A 93 10.68 4.20 1.90
CA GLU A 93 11.04 5.26 2.81
C GLU A 93 10.16 6.46 2.52
N THR A 94 9.67 7.11 3.56
CA THR A 94 8.83 8.29 3.43
C THR A 94 9.56 9.49 3.99
N LEU A 95 9.59 10.57 3.21
CA LEU A 95 10.12 11.86 3.64
C LEU A 95 8.96 12.81 3.87
N ILE A 96 8.89 13.34 5.08
CA ILE A 96 7.86 14.29 5.48
C ILE A 96 8.46 15.70 5.43
N ALA A 97 7.79 16.61 4.70
CA ALA A 97 8.27 17.99 4.55
C ALA A 97 7.87 18.83 5.76
N SER A 98 8.46 18.50 6.91
CA SER A 98 8.26 19.23 8.15
C SER A 98 9.43 18.99 9.07
N THR A 99 9.96 20.04 9.68
CA THR A 99 11.03 19.91 10.68
C THR A 99 10.47 19.57 12.06
N GLU A 100 9.15 19.66 12.23
CA GLU A 100 8.51 19.39 13.51
C GLU A 100 8.06 17.96 13.68
N ILE A 101 8.08 17.18 12.60
CA ILE A 101 7.65 15.79 12.60
C ILE A 101 8.87 14.92 12.37
N ALA A 102 9.05 13.90 13.23
CA ALA A 102 10.14 12.94 13.05
C ALA A 102 9.93 12.15 11.76
N GLN A 103 11.01 11.93 11.01
CA GLN A 103 10.93 11.11 9.81
C GLN A 103 10.70 9.65 10.21
N PRO A 104 9.74 8.96 9.57
CA PRO A 104 9.52 7.56 9.86
C PRO A 104 10.72 6.72 9.40
N PRO A 105 10.97 5.59 10.06
CA PRO A 105 12.08 4.73 9.65
C PRO A 105 11.79 4.09 8.30
N ALA A 106 12.86 3.81 7.55
CA ALA A 106 12.74 3.02 6.33
C ALA A 106 12.25 1.62 6.70
N GLN A 107 11.45 1.03 5.82
CA GLN A 107 10.87 -0.28 6.05
C GLN A 107 11.12 -1.20 4.86
N ARG A 108 11.07 -2.50 5.12
CA ARG A 108 11.12 -3.51 4.07
C ARG A 108 9.96 -4.47 4.25
N PHE A 109 9.59 -5.12 3.16
CA PHE A 109 8.51 -6.09 3.19
C PHE A 109 8.79 -7.22 2.23
N GLU A 110 8.21 -8.38 2.53
CA GLU A 110 8.31 -9.56 1.68
C GLU A 110 6.93 -10.15 1.49
N GLY A 111 6.62 -10.52 0.26
CA GLY A 111 5.39 -11.22 -0.06
C GLY A 111 5.69 -12.65 -0.47
N GLN A 112 4.87 -13.59 -0.02
CA GLN A 112 4.97 -14.99 -0.38
C GLN A 112 3.59 -15.52 -0.73
N TRP A 113 3.48 -16.16 -1.90
CA TRP A 113 2.22 -16.76 -2.34
C TRP A 113 1.97 -18.05 -1.58
N LEU A 114 0.76 -18.22 -1.05
CA LEU A 114 0.41 -19.35 -0.22
C LEU A 114 -0.63 -20.28 -0.86
N GLY A 115 -1.10 -19.98 -2.06
CA GLY A 115 -2.13 -20.79 -2.71
C GLY A 115 -3.43 -20.05 -2.85
N ALA A 116 -4.54 -20.76 -2.77
CA ALA A 116 -5.87 -20.16 -2.90
C ALA A 116 -6.22 -19.33 -1.67
N CYS A 117 -7.06 -18.32 -1.84
CA CYS A 117 -7.56 -17.56 -0.71
C CYS A 117 -8.35 -18.46 0.24
N LYS A 118 -8.34 -18.10 1.53
CA LYS A 118 -9.11 -18.85 2.53
C LYS A 118 -10.61 -18.79 2.22
N PRO A 119 -11.37 -19.81 2.63
CA PRO A 119 -12.83 -19.77 2.48
C PRO A 119 -13.39 -18.50 3.13
N GLY A 120 -14.28 -17.83 2.43
CA GLY A 120 -14.87 -16.59 2.93
C GLY A 120 -14.11 -15.33 2.60
N MET A 121 -12.86 -15.42 2.17
CA MET A 121 -12.11 -14.26 1.70
C MET A 121 -12.45 -13.95 0.24
N LYS A 122 -12.47 -12.68 -0.09
CA LYS A 122 -12.68 -12.22 -1.45
C LYS A 122 -11.54 -11.30 -1.87
N PRO A 123 -11.31 -11.13 -3.18
CA PRO A 123 -10.25 -10.23 -3.63
C PRO A 123 -10.39 -8.83 -3.06
N GLY A 124 -9.27 -8.29 -2.57
CA GLY A 124 -9.26 -7.01 -1.87
C GLY A 124 -9.23 -7.16 -0.36
N ASP A 125 -9.55 -8.35 0.16
CA ASP A 125 -9.52 -8.58 1.60
C ASP A 125 -8.09 -8.62 2.12
N LEU A 126 -7.91 -8.00 3.28
CA LEU A 126 -6.64 -7.94 3.97
C LEU A 126 -6.90 -8.31 5.43
N GLU A 127 -6.29 -9.39 5.88
CA GLU A 127 -6.43 -9.85 7.25
C GLU A 127 -5.24 -9.37 8.07
N LEU A 128 -5.53 -8.58 9.10
CA LEU A 128 -4.52 -7.99 9.99
C LEU A 128 -4.12 -9.00 11.08
N PRO A 129 -2.98 -8.73 11.80
CA PRO A 129 -2.53 -9.66 12.85
C PRO A 129 -3.57 -9.96 13.93
N ASN A 130 -4.47 -9.01 14.21
CA ASN A 130 -5.54 -9.20 15.20
C ASN A 130 -6.76 -9.90 14.61
N ARG A 131 -6.64 -10.45 13.41
CA ARG A 131 -7.69 -11.15 12.67
C ARG A 131 -8.84 -10.26 12.21
N ILE A 132 -8.68 -8.96 12.30
CA ILE A 132 -9.63 -8.04 11.69
C ILE A 132 -9.39 -8.05 10.18
N THR A 133 -10.46 -8.18 9.41
CA THR A 133 -10.40 -8.14 7.96
C THR A 133 -10.96 -6.82 7.46
N ILE A 134 -10.22 -6.18 6.57
CA ILE A 134 -10.70 -4.99 5.86
C ILE A 134 -10.61 -5.27 4.38
N ASN A 135 -11.46 -4.61 3.59
CA ASN A 135 -11.42 -4.77 2.13
C ASN A 135 -10.92 -3.47 1.51
N LEU A 136 -9.73 -3.52 0.92
CA LEU A 136 -9.09 -2.34 0.34
C LEU A 136 -9.82 -1.84 -0.90
N LYS A 137 -10.48 -2.73 -1.64
CA LYS A 137 -11.24 -2.34 -2.81
C LYS A 137 -12.43 -1.47 -2.42
N GLU A 138 -13.15 -1.85 -1.38
CA GLU A 138 -14.27 -1.07 -0.87
C GLU A 138 -13.79 0.25 -0.28
N LYS A 139 -12.67 0.22 0.43
CA LYS A 139 -12.07 1.43 1.00
C LYS A 139 -11.65 2.40 -0.09
N ALA A 140 -11.04 1.90 -1.17
CA ALA A 140 -10.62 2.74 -2.29
C ALA A 140 -11.84 3.39 -2.98
N VAL A 141 -12.91 2.66 -3.16
CA VAL A 141 -14.14 3.19 -3.75
C VAL A 141 -14.74 4.26 -2.84
N ALA A 142 -14.77 4.02 -1.54
CA ALA A 142 -15.30 4.99 -0.58
C ALA A 142 -14.47 6.28 -0.58
N ASN A 143 -13.14 6.16 -0.62
CA ASN A 143 -12.27 7.33 -0.65
C ASN A 143 -12.44 8.13 -1.95
N ALA A 144 -12.54 7.45 -3.08
CA ALA A 144 -12.75 8.11 -4.36
C ALA A 144 -14.09 8.85 -4.38
N LYS A 145 -15.12 8.22 -3.85
CA LYS A 145 -16.44 8.83 -3.77
C LYS A 145 -16.42 10.05 -2.85
N HIS A 146 -15.72 9.96 -1.73
CA HIS A 146 -15.60 11.07 -0.80
C HIS A 146 -14.88 12.25 -1.45
N ASP A 147 -13.80 12.01 -2.16
CA ASP A 147 -13.06 13.06 -2.87
C ASP A 147 -13.95 13.73 -3.91
N HIS A 148 -14.73 12.96 -4.65
CA HIS A 148 -15.64 13.49 -5.65
C HIS A 148 -16.71 14.37 -5.02
N ASP A 149 -17.32 13.94 -3.94
CA ASP A 149 -18.31 14.72 -3.22
C ASP A 149 -17.68 16.03 -2.68
N HIS A 150 -16.46 15.97 -2.25
CA HIS A 150 -15.74 17.13 -1.74
C HIS A 150 -15.52 18.16 -2.84
N ASP A 151 -15.18 17.73 -4.05
CA ASP A 151 -15.00 18.59 -5.19
C ASP A 151 -16.32 19.31 -5.57
N HIS A 152 -17.43 18.59 -5.47
CA HIS A 152 -18.73 19.17 -5.76
C HIS A 152 -19.17 20.21 -4.77
N SER A 153 -18.79 20.07 -3.54
CA SER A 153 -19.17 21.02 -2.51
C SER A 153 -18.33 22.28 -2.54
N ALA A 154 -17.37 22.27 -3.42
CA ALA A 154 -16.57 23.43 -3.49
C ALA A 154 -17.24 24.48 -4.26
N PRO A 155 -17.97 25.17 -4.15
CA PRO A 155 -18.33 26.38 -4.47
C PRO A 155 -19.02 26.87 -3.46
N GLY A 156 -18.45 26.68 -3.07
CA GLY A 156 -19.17 27.10 -2.49
C GLY A 156 -20.37 26.57 -2.84
N HIS A 157 -20.59 25.98 -3.03
CA HIS A 157 -21.35 25.44 -3.14
C HIS A 157 -22.09 24.70 -2.78
N LYS A 158 -22.33 24.40 -2.64
CA LYS A 158 -22.98 23.68 -2.30
C LYS A 158 -23.01 22.72 -1.66
N HIS A 159 -23.01 22.47 -1.10
CA HIS A 159 -22.91 21.68 -0.47
C HIS A 159 -22.51 21.15 -0.11
#